data_d729900d3cae7ec3137a03cc5f133727
#
_entry.id   d729900d3cae7ec3137a03cc5f133727
#
_cell.length_a   1.000
_cell.length_b   1.000
_cell.length_c   1.000
_cell.angle_alpha   90.00
_cell.angle_beta   90.00
_cell.angle_gamma   90.00
#
_symmetry.space_group_name_H-M   'P 1'
#
loop_
_entity.id
_entity.type
_entity.pdbx_description
1 polymer ?
#
loop_
_entity_poly.entity_id
_entity_poly.type
_entity_poly.pdbx_seq_one_letter_code
_entity_poly.pdbx_strand_id
1 'polypeptide(L)'
;YPLDTRGVIQHEAGGHGFGKLADEYIYHNAFIDFCDCTCCEHVFEFKAAKSLGWFDNLELTGKMHSVGWSHLIFDDRYSDIVDIYEGGYMHNRGVFRSEPNSCMNNDIPYYSTISRESIVKRIKAYAGETYSFEDFVKNDKRDAGIVQSRAFGGNGDQRTSGTYQHAPVFHKGSPLKMAKVRKHR
;
A
#
# COMPACT_ATOMS: atom_id res chain seq x y z
N TYR A 1 -23.36 3.70 7.09
CA TYR A 1 -22.40 2.75 6.51
C TYR A 1 -22.25 3.02 5.05
N PRO A 2 -21.07 2.86 4.45
CA PRO A 2 -20.94 3.07 3.03
C PRO A 2 -21.91 2.13 2.32
N LEU A 3 -22.71 2.71 1.46
CA LEU A 3 -23.63 2.01 0.59
C LEU A 3 -22.90 1.05 -0.38
N ASP A 4 -21.58 1.15 -0.44
CA ASP A 4 -20.71 0.32 -1.27
C ASP A 4 -19.60 -0.32 -0.44
N THR A 5 -19.72 -1.59 -0.16
CA THR A 5 -18.73 -2.40 0.55
C THR A 5 -17.68 -3.02 -0.36
N ARG A 6 -17.76 -2.81 -1.69
CA ARG A 6 -16.85 -3.41 -2.67
C ARG A 6 -15.41 -2.99 -2.44
N GLY A 7 -15.17 -1.70 -2.17
CA GLY A 7 -13.84 -1.19 -1.87
C GLY A 7 -13.21 -1.87 -0.66
N VAL A 8 -14.00 -2.07 0.40
CA VAL A 8 -13.55 -2.77 1.61
C VAL A 8 -13.23 -4.23 1.34
N ILE A 9 -14.11 -4.93 0.62
CA ILE A 9 -13.87 -6.34 0.25
C ILE A 9 -12.63 -6.46 -0.64
N GLN A 10 -12.46 -5.54 -1.58
CA GLN A 10 -11.28 -5.49 -2.43
C GLN A 10 -10.02 -5.26 -1.60
N HIS A 11 -10.04 -4.33 -0.66
CA HIS A 11 -8.94 -4.04 0.26
C HIS A 11 -8.59 -5.28 1.11
N GLU A 12 -9.55 -5.80 1.87
CA GLU A 12 -9.30 -6.87 2.83
C GLU A 12 -9.01 -8.23 2.17
N ALA A 13 -9.90 -8.68 1.30
CA ALA A 13 -9.76 -9.99 0.68
C ALA A 13 -8.79 -9.98 -0.49
N GLY A 14 -8.88 -8.98 -1.37
CA GLY A 14 -8.02 -8.86 -2.53
C GLY A 14 -6.62 -8.37 -2.19
N GLY A 15 -6.53 -7.29 -1.42
CA GLY A 15 -5.26 -6.67 -1.02
C GLY A 15 -4.50 -7.50 0.01
N HIS A 16 -4.99 -7.57 1.24
CA HIS A 16 -4.31 -8.30 2.31
C HIS A 16 -4.36 -9.82 2.12
N GLY A 17 -5.54 -10.34 1.81
CA GLY A 17 -5.75 -11.78 1.74
C GLY A 17 -4.99 -12.44 0.62
N PHE A 18 -5.27 -12.05 -0.61
CA PHE A 18 -4.67 -12.63 -1.79
C PHE A 18 -3.38 -11.92 -2.21
N GLY A 19 -3.42 -10.59 -2.35
CA GLY A 19 -2.32 -9.78 -2.86
C GLY A 19 -1.10 -9.71 -1.94
N LYS A 20 -1.31 -9.98 -0.64
CA LYS A 20 -0.26 -9.79 0.38
C LYS A 20 0.29 -8.37 0.34
N LEU A 21 -0.63 -7.41 0.38
CA LEU A 21 -0.31 -5.99 0.40
C LEU A 21 -0.43 -5.44 1.83
N ALA A 22 0.40 -4.49 2.19
CA ALA A 22 0.29 -3.78 3.44
C ALA A 22 -0.59 -2.54 3.29
N ASP A 23 -1.11 -2.05 4.41
CA ASP A 23 -1.86 -0.80 4.49
C ASP A 23 -0.99 0.40 4.09
N GLU A 24 -1.45 1.18 3.13
CA GLU A 24 -0.79 2.41 2.68
C GLU A 24 -1.28 3.66 3.41
N TYR A 25 -2.19 3.51 4.35
CA TYR A 25 -2.81 4.59 5.09
C TYR A 25 -2.06 5.06 6.35
N ILE A 26 -2.49 6.19 6.88
CA ILE A 26 -1.83 6.90 7.96
C ILE A 26 -2.80 7.10 9.12
N TYR A 27 -2.43 6.67 10.31
CA TYR A 27 -3.16 6.97 11.55
C TYR A 27 -2.36 7.82 12.52
N HIS A 28 -1.02 7.67 12.48
CA HIS A 28 -0.14 8.29 13.43
C HIS A 28 0.66 9.41 12.76
N ASN A 29 0.60 10.60 13.33
CA ASN A 29 1.45 11.71 12.92
C ASN A 29 2.84 11.58 13.56
N ALA A 30 3.54 10.50 13.22
CA ALA A 30 4.82 10.14 13.79
C ALA A 30 5.69 9.35 12.79
N PHE A 31 6.99 9.33 13.02
CA PHE A 31 7.90 8.40 12.36
C PHE A 31 7.62 6.97 12.81
N ILE A 32 7.82 5.99 11.93
CA ILE A 32 7.67 4.59 12.25
C ILE A 32 8.68 4.09 13.28
N ASP A 33 9.84 4.73 13.36
CA ASP A 33 10.93 4.44 14.30
C ASP A 33 10.90 5.34 15.54
N PHE A 34 9.91 6.21 15.69
CA PHE A 34 9.79 7.06 16.85
C PHE A 34 9.50 6.22 18.10
N CYS A 35 10.45 6.26 19.02
CA CYS A 35 10.42 5.49 20.24
C CYS A 35 9.72 6.23 21.37
N ASP A 36 8.43 6.04 21.52
CA ASP A 36 7.79 6.10 22.81
C ASP A 36 7.34 4.68 23.21
N CYS A 37 8.24 3.84 23.63
CA CYS A 37 8.02 2.47 24.15
C CYS A 37 7.09 1.53 23.35
N THR A 38 6.23 2.01 22.47
CA THR A 38 5.28 1.22 21.69
C THR A 38 5.55 1.23 20.18
N CYS A 39 6.25 2.25 19.68
CA CYS A 39 6.46 2.43 18.24
C CYS A 39 7.71 1.77 17.68
N CYS A 40 8.73 1.51 18.48
CA CYS A 40 9.94 0.81 18.03
C CYS A 40 9.65 -0.59 17.50
N GLU A 41 8.58 -1.21 17.98
CA GLU A 41 8.15 -2.51 17.51
C GLU A 41 7.64 -2.47 16.09
N HIS A 42 7.10 -1.33 15.62
CA HIS A 42 6.56 -1.21 14.27
C HIS A 42 7.62 -1.33 13.18
N VAL A 43 8.83 -0.74 13.38
CA VAL A 43 9.95 -0.96 12.44
C VAL A 43 10.39 -2.40 12.42
N PHE A 44 10.46 -3.04 13.58
CA PHE A 44 10.84 -4.45 13.68
C PHE A 44 9.78 -5.33 13.02
N GLU A 45 8.51 -5.11 13.31
CA GLU A 45 7.39 -5.83 12.70
C GLU A 45 7.37 -5.64 11.18
N PHE A 46 7.57 -4.40 10.70
CA PHE A 46 7.67 -4.10 9.28
C PHE A 46 8.78 -4.92 8.61
N LYS A 47 9.99 -4.87 9.16
CA LYS A 47 11.13 -5.60 8.60
C LYS A 47 10.92 -7.11 8.62
N ALA A 48 10.36 -7.63 9.69
CA ALA A 48 10.06 -9.05 9.82
C ALA A 48 9.00 -9.49 8.81
N ALA A 49 7.91 -8.74 8.68
CA ALA A 49 6.85 -9.02 7.72
C ALA A 49 7.36 -8.97 6.27
N LYS A 50 8.15 -7.94 5.95
CA LYS A 50 8.75 -7.81 4.62
C LYS A 50 9.75 -8.93 4.31
N SER A 51 10.58 -9.34 5.26
CA SER A 51 11.52 -10.45 5.09
C SER A 51 10.83 -11.81 4.87
N LEU A 52 9.58 -11.93 5.34
CA LEU A 52 8.72 -13.10 5.11
C LEU A 52 7.93 -13.01 3.78
N GLY A 53 8.12 -11.95 2.99
CA GLY A 53 7.40 -11.74 1.74
C GLY A 53 5.90 -11.46 1.93
N TRP A 54 5.54 -10.82 3.04
CA TRP A 54 4.14 -10.49 3.33
C TRP A 54 3.62 -9.29 2.55
N PHE A 55 4.50 -8.42 2.06
CA PHE A 55 4.14 -7.31 1.20
C PHE A 55 5.34 -6.76 0.43
N ASP A 56 5.06 -6.12 -0.71
CA ASP A 56 6.03 -5.46 -1.57
C ASP A 56 5.71 -3.98 -1.83
N ASN A 57 4.54 -3.52 -1.45
CA ASN A 57 4.02 -2.18 -1.78
C ASN A 57 4.51 -1.06 -0.86
N LEU A 58 5.27 -1.35 0.18
CA LEU A 58 5.85 -0.36 1.10
C LEU A 58 7.33 -0.56 1.32
N GLU A 59 8.05 0.53 1.60
CA GLU A 59 9.48 0.57 1.92
C GLU A 59 9.79 1.48 3.11
N LEU A 60 10.93 1.23 3.78
CA LEU A 60 11.48 2.12 4.82
C LEU A 60 12.49 3.13 4.28
N THR A 61 12.66 3.20 2.97
CA THR A 61 13.58 4.14 2.31
C THR A 61 12.87 4.91 1.22
N GLY A 62 13.11 6.23 1.17
CA GLY A 62 12.65 7.09 0.08
C GLY A 62 13.68 7.24 -1.06
N LYS A 63 14.66 6.35 -1.17
CA LYS A 63 15.67 6.40 -2.23
C LYS A 63 15.16 5.70 -3.49
N MET A 64 14.94 6.45 -4.57
CA MET A 64 14.34 5.96 -5.83
C MET A 64 15.01 4.70 -6.40
N HIS A 65 16.31 4.58 -6.27
CA HIS A 65 17.06 3.40 -6.75
C HIS A 65 17.03 2.20 -5.79
N SER A 66 16.45 2.36 -4.59
CA SER A 66 16.49 1.34 -3.53
C SER A 66 15.12 0.77 -3.18
N VAL A 67 14.04 1.36 -3.71
CA VAL A 67 12.68 0.86 -3.48
C VAL A 67 12.35 -0.31 -4.41
N GLY A 68 11.48 -1.21 -3.97
CA GLY A 68 11.08 -2.38 -4.74
C GLY A 68 10.41 -2.06 -6.09
N TRP A 69 9.86 -0.86 -6.24
CA TRP A 69 9.24 -0.36 -7.48
C TRP A 69 10.14 0.59 -8.28
N SER A 70 11.46 0.59 -8.04
CA SER A 70 12.42 1.41 -8.78
C SER A 70 12.30 1.26 -10.29
N HIS A 71 12.11 0.05 -10.77
CA HIS A 71 11.93 -0.23 -12.20
C HIS A 71 10.70 0.45 -12.81
N LEU A 72 9.65 0.71 -12.03
CA LEU A 72 8.45 1.44 -12.48
C LEU A 72 8.69 2.95 -12.51
N ILE A 73 9.46 3.50 -11.55
CA ILE A 73 9.80 4.93 -11.51
C ILE A 73 10.56 5.34 -12.78
N PHE A 74 11.45 4.49 -13.25
CA PHE A 74 12.30 4.77 -14.42
C PHE A 74 11.73 4.24 -15.75
N ASP A 75 10.53 3.70 -15.75
CA ASP A 75 9.83 3.28 -16.95
C ASP A 75 8.88 4.39 -17.43
N ASP A 76 9.09 4.89 -18.66
CA ASP A 76 8.32 5.99 -19.23
C ASP A 76 6.81 5.73 -19.27
N ARG A 77 6.39 4.47 -19.21
CA ARG A 77 4.98 4.04 -19.22
C ARG A 77 4.30 4.25 -17.86
N TYR A 78 5.07 4.44 -16.78
CA TYR A 78 4.58 4.57 -15.41
C TYR A 78 5.11 5.80 -14.66
N SER A 79 6.16 6.46 -15.16
CA SER A 79 6.81 7.60 -14.52
C SER A 79 5.92 8.83 -14.30
N ASP A 80 4.74 8.85 -14.92
CA ASP A 80 3.72 9.88 -14.73
C ASP A 80 2.94 9.73 -13.40
N ILE A 81 2.94 8.54 -12.79
CA ILE A 81 2.17 8.26 -11.58
C ILE A 81 2.98 7.60 -10.48
N VAL A 82 3.95 6.77 -10.83
CA VAL A 82 4.77 6.04 -9.87
C VAL A 82 5.96 6.89 -9.45
N ASP A 83 6.08 7.15 -8.15
CA ASP A 83 7.16 7.93 -7.56
C ASP A 83 7.38 7.48 -6.09
N ILE A 84 7.89 8.34 -5.25
CA ILE A 84 8.08 8.15 -3.82
C ILE A 84 7.13 9.05 -3.06
N TYR A 85 6.19 8.45 -2.34
CA TYR A 85 5.24 9.15 -1.49
C TYR A 85 5.43 8.72 -0.04
N GLU A 86 5.76 9.66 0.84
CA GLU A 86 5.93 9.36 2.25
C GLU A 86 4.57 9.13 2.92
N GLY A 87 4.54 8.15 3.79
CA GLY A 87 3.38 7.71 4.56
C GLY A 87 2.87 6.33 4.15
N GLY A 88 2.48 5.54 5.14
CA GLY A 88 1.99 4.18 5.03
C GLY A 88 2.24 3.43 6.33
N TYR A 89 1.78 2.18 6.40
CA TYR A 89 1.92 1.34 7.59
C TYR A 89 1.46 2.06 8.86
N MET A 90 0.39 2.85 8.73
CA MET A 90 -0.21 3.69 9.77
C MET A 90 0.62 4.92 10.20
N HIS A 91 1.78 5.18 9.63
CA HIS A 91 2.64 6.31 9.98
C HIS A 91 2.75 7.31 8.83
N ASN A 92 2.83 8.60 9.16
CA ASN A 92 2.98 9.65 8.15
C ASN A 92 4.44 9.85 7.71
N ARG A 93 5.42 9.30 8.43
CA ARG A 93 6.84 9.45 8.17
C ARG A 93 7.63 8.16 8.32
N GLY A 94 8.71 8.05 7.53
CA GLY A 94 9.64 6.94 7.57
C GLY A 94 9.17 5.67 6.85
N VAL A 95 7.98 5.71 6.25
CA VAL A 95 7.45 4.66 5.37
C VAL A 95 7.08 5.29 4.04
N PHE A 96 7.32 4.60 2.96
CA PHE A 96 7.13 5.11 1.61
C PHE A 96 6.30 4.14 0.77
N ARG A 97 5.45 4.69 -0.11
CA ARG A 97 4.60 4.01 -1.07
C ARG A 97 4.83 4.54 -2.47
N SER A 98 4.36 3.81 -3.47
CA SER A 98 4.64 4.10 -4.89
C SER A 98 3.70 5.13 -5.52
N GLU A 99 2.51 5.31 -5.00
CA GLU A 99 1.48 6.17 -5.57
C GLU A 99 0.73 6.94 -4.48
N PRO A 100 0.15 8.11 -4.81
CA PRO A 100 -0.53 8.92 -3.81
C PRO A 100 -1.82 8.30 -3.32
N ASN A 101 -2.47 7.49 -4.16
CA ASN A 101 -3.81 6.96 -3.91
C ASN A 101 -3.98 5.55 -4.46
N SER A 102 -4.59 4.66 -3.68
CA SER A 102 -4.82 3.26 -4.04
C SER A 102 -5.96 2.64 -3.23
N CYS A 103 -6.32 1.40 -3.54
CA CYS A 103 -7.20 0.59 -2.72
C CYS A 103 -6.66 0.44 -1.29
N MET A 104 -5.34 0.27 -1.14
CA MET A 104 -4.70 0.02 0.16
C MET A 104 -4.60 1.25 1.06
N ASN A 105 -5.00 2.43 0.59
CA ASN A 105 -5.09 3.62 1.43
C ASN A 105 -6.47 4.31 1.43
N ASN A 106 -7.33 4.03 0.47
CA ASN A 106 -8.60 4.77 0.31
C ASN A 106 -9.81 3.92 -0.08
N ASP A 107 -9.69 2.61 -0.10
CA ASP A 107 -10.75 1.68 -0.51
C ASP A 107 -11.33 1.99 -1.91
N ILE A 108 -10.55 2.64 -2.77
CA ILE A 108 -10.94 2.90 -4.16
C ILE A 108 -10.74 1.64 -5.01
N PRO A 109 -11.52 1.45 -6.08
CA PRO A 109 -11.40 0.28 -6.94
C PRO A 109 -10.16 0.33 -7.85
N TYR A 110 -9.00 0.64 -7.27
CA TYR A 110 -7.73 0.79 -7.95
C TYR A 110 -6.58 0.38 -7.04
N TYR A 111 -5.81 -0.61 -7.43
CA TYR A 111 -4.52 -0.92 -6.79
C TYR A 111 -3.39 -0.11 -7.43
N SER A 112 -2.42 0.33 -6.64
CA SER A 112 -1.19 0.95 -7.15
C SER A 112 -0.47 0.01 -8.13
N THR A 113 0.37 0.54 -9.01
CA THR A 113 1.05 -0.26 -10.05
C THR A 113 1.87 -1.39 -9.43
N ILE A 114 2.66 -1.12 -8.39
CA ILE A 114 3.42 -2.16 -7.69
C ILE A 114 2.49 -3.21 -7.07
N SER A 115 1.34 -2.82 -6.55
CA SER A 115 0.35 -3.74 -5.99
C SER A 115 -0.25 -4.64 -7.06
N ARG A 116 -0.59 -4.10 -8.24
CA ARG A 116 -1.07 -4.89 -9.37
C ARG A 116 -0.01 -5.86 -9.88
N GLU A 117 1.24 -5.38 -9.97
CA GLU A 117 2.37 -6.22 -10.37
C GLU A 117 2.58 -7.39 -9.40
N SER A 118 2.54 -7.13 -8.10
CA SER A 118 2.66 -8.16 -7.05
C SER A 118 1.53 -9.18 -7.13
N ILE A 119 0.29 -8.72 -7.36
CA ILE A 119 -0.87 -9.60 -7.57
C ILE A 119 -0.67 -10.48 -8.80
N VAL A 120 -0.23 -9.91 -9.93
CA VAL A 120 0.01 -10.67 -11.17
C VAL A 120 1.15 -11.69 -11.00
N LYS A 121 2.26 -11.30 -10.36
CA LYS A 121 3.35 -12.23 -10.00
C LYS A 121 2.84 -13.43 -9.21
N ARG A 122 1.95 -13.18 -8.24
CA ARG A 122 1.34 -14.22 -7.41
C ARG A 122 0.40 -15.13 -8.21
N ILE A 123 -0.45 -14.56 -9.08
CA ILE A 123 -1.32 -15.34 -9.98
C ILE A 123 -0.48 -16.25 -10.84
N LYS A 124 0.57 -15.72 -11.48
CA LYS A 124 1.47 -16.50 -12.34
C LYS A 124 2.15 -17.63 -11.56
N ALA A 125 2.64 -17.34 -10.36
CA ALA A 125 3.26 -18.35 -9.50
C ALA A 125 2.29 -19.50 -9.16
N TYR A 126 1.04 -19.18 -8.77
CA TYR A 126 0.03 -20.21 -8.50
C TYR A 126 -0.38 -21.00 -9.75
N ALA A 127 -0.36 -20.38 -10.93
CA ALA A 127 -0.64 -21.05 -12.19
C ALA A 127 0.56 -21.88 -12.72
N GLY A 128 1.72 -21.83 -12.07
CA GLY A 128 2.95 -22.45 -12.56
C GLY A 128 3.52 -21.76 -13.78
N GLU A 129 3.17 -20.48 -14.01
CA GLU A 129 3.59 -19.70 -15.16
C GLU A 129 4.74 -18.74 -14.79
N THR A 130 5.61 -18.47 -15.73
CA THR A 130 6.69 -17.48 -15.56
C THR A 130 6.13 -16.08 -15.68
N TYR A 131 6.50 -15.20 -14.73
CA TYR A 131 6.20 -13.78 -14.83
C TYR A 131 7.11 -13.10 -15.85
N SER A 132 6.53 -12.19 -16.63
CA SER A 132 7.23 -11.28 -17.53
C SER A 132 6.75 -9.85 -17.29
N PHE A 133 7.68 -8.93 -17.11
CA PHE A 133 7.35 -7.51 -16.94
C PHE A 133 6.68 -6.93 -18.19
N GLU A 134 7.18 -7.26 -19.38
CA GLU A 134 6.58 -6.78 -20.62
C GLU A 134 5.17 -7.32 -20.85
N ASP A 135 4.89 -8.57 -20.46
CA ASP A 135 3.53 -9.09 -20.49
C ASP A 135 2.62 -8.41 -19.48
N PHE A 136 3.15 -8.09 -18.31
CA PHE A 136 2.43 -7.28 -17.31
C PHE A 136 2.05 -5.91 -17.90
N VAL A 137 3.03 -5.18 -18.42
CA VAL A 137 2.81 -3.84 -19.01
C VAL A 137 1.81 -3.88 -20.15
N LYS A 138 1.91 -4.84 -21.05
CA LYS A 138 1.00 -5.02 -22.19
C LYS A 138 -0.44 -5.22 -21.77
N ASN A 139 -0.67 -5.86 -20.63
CA ASN A 139 -2.00 -6.23 -20.15
C ASN A 139 -2.49 -5.34 -18.98
N ASP A 140 -1.62 -4.49 -18.42
CA ASP A 140 -1.98 -3.60 -17.32
C ASP A 140 -2.92 -2.49 -17.80
N LYS A 141 -4.17 -2.54 -17.33
CA LYS A 141 -5.19 -1.54 -17.65
C LYS A 141 -5.33 -0.58 -16.47
N ARG A 142 -4.59 0.50 -16.55
CA ARG A 142 -4.75 1.62 -15.62
C ARG A 142 -6.03 2.38 -15.93
N ASP A 143 -6.89 2.55 -14.95
CA ASP A 143 -7.96 3.54 -15.03
C ASP A 143 -7.46 4.90 -14.52
N ALA A 144 -6.77 5.62 -15.40
CA ALA A 144 -6.22 6.94 -15.10
C ALA A 144 -7.30 7.96 -14.66
N GLY A 145 -8.55 7.76 -15.06
CA GLY A 145 -9.67 8.62 -14.67
C GLY A 145 -10.00 8.52 -13.18
N ILE A 146 -9.93 7.33 -12.59
CA ILE A 146 -10.16 7.11 -11.14
C ILE A 146 -9.05 7.76 -10.33
N VAL A 147 -7.81 7.61 -10.75
CA VAL A 147 -6.65 8.15 -10.04
C VAL A 147 -6.65 9.67 -10.07
N GLN A 148 -6.84 10.27 -11.25
CA GLN A 148 -6.83 11.73 -11.42
C GLN A 148 -8.01 12.41 -10.74
N SER A 149 -9.22 11.88 -10.82
CA SER A 149 -10.41 12.52 -10.23
C SER A 149 -10.34 12.62 -8.70
N ARG A 150 -9.56 11.78 -8.05
CA ARG A 150 -9.39 11.80 -6.59
C ARG A 150 -8.09 12.42 -6.11
N ALA A 151 -7.05 12.45 -6.93
CA ALA A 151 -5.81 13.16 -6.63
C ALA A 151 -5.96 14.68 -6.66
N PHE A 152 -6.89 15.21 -7.49
CA PHE A 152 -7.13 16.65 -7.65
C PHE A 152 -8.28 17.21 -6.81
N GLY A 153 -8.97 16.40 -6.03
CA GLY A 153 -10.13 16.81 -5.22
C GLY A 153 -9.82 17.61 -3.98
N GLY A 154 -8.63 18.18 -3.81
CA GLY A 154 -8.32 18.95 -2.63
C GLY A 154 -6.92 19.50 -2.51
N ASN A 155 -6.83 20.61 -1.84
CA ASN A 155 -5.62 21.36 -1.52
C ASN A 155 -4.49 20.49 -0.98
N GLY A 156 -3.24 20.86 -1.30
CA GLY A 156 -1.99 20.10 -1.14
C GLY A 156 -1.68 19.41 0.19
N ASP A 157 -2.54 19.50 1.18
CA ASP A 157 -2.39 18.81 2.47
C ASP A 157 -3.21 17.50 2.57
N GLN A 158 -3.91 17.14 1.49
CA GLN A 158 -4.82 16.02 1.48
C GLN A 158 -4.17 14.65 1.32
N ARG A 159 -2.86 14.60 1.15
CA ARG A 159 -2.14 13.33 1.11
C ARG A 159 -2.22 12.55 2.41
N THR A 160 -2.56 13.26 3.49
CA THR A 160 -2.67 12.65 4.81
C THR A 160 -4.08 12.62 5.35
N SER A 161 -4.89 13.65 5.10
CA SER A 161 -6.22 13.76 5.72
C SER A 161 -7.35 13.14 4.92
N GLY A 162 -7.28 13.19 3.60
CA GLY A 162 -8.34 12.65 2.73
C GLY A 162 -8.40 11.13 2.70
N THR A 163 -7.30 10.49 3.00
CA THR A 163 -7.19 9.05 2.91
C THR A 163 -7.88 8.32 4.05
N TYR A 164 -8.23 9.04 5.14
CA TYR A 164 -8.56 8.28 6.31
C TYR A 164 -9.86 8.55 6.93
N GLN A 165 -10.56 9.65 6.52
CA GLN A 165 -11.91 9.93 7.01
C GLN A 165 -12.90 8.78 6.79
N HIS A 166 -12.53 7.86 5.93
CA HIS A 166 -13.39 6.75 5.52
C HIS A 166 -12.74 5.38 5.67
N ALA A 167 -11.67 5.30 6.42
CA ALA A 167 -11.17 4.00 6.81
C ALA A 167 -12.29 3.21 7.43
N PRO A 168 -12.52 2.01 6.97
CA PRO A 168 -13.57 1.20 7.53
C PRO A 168 -13.37 1.10 9.01
N VAL A 169 -14.47 1.17 9.75
CA VAL A 169 -14.51 1.07 11.21
C VAL A 169 -13.80 -0.19 11.73
N PHE A 170 -13.52 -1.15 10.86
CA PHE A 170 -12.75 -2.36 11.13
C PHE A 170 -11.30 -2.11 11.56
N HIS A 171 -10.76 -0.94 11.26
CA HIS A 171 -9.38 -0.59 11.57
C HIS A 171 -9.17 0.08 12.93
N LYS A 172 -10.14 0.02 13.84
CA LYS A 172 -9.87 0.34 15.25
C LYS A 172 -8.80 -0.55 15.89
N GLY A 173 -8.23 -1.41 15.16
CA GLY A 173 -7.03 -2.15 15.45
C GLY A 173 -6.57 -2.72 14.14
N SER A 174 -5.43 -2.24 13.62
CA SER A 174 -4.83 -2.88 12.47
C SER A 174 -4.72 -4.38 12.71
N PRO A 175 -4.71 -5.21 11.68
CA PRO A 175 -4.46 -6.64 11.82
C PRO A 175 -3.20 -6.93 12.64
N LEU A 176 -2.19 -6.06 12.55
CA LEU A 176 -0.96 -6.14 13.34
C LEU A 176 -1.19 -5.84 14.82
N LYS A 177 -2.01 -4.85 15.17
CA LYS A 177 -2.38 -4.57 16.56
C LYS A 177 -3.19 -5.73 17.17
N MET A 178 -4.08 -6.33 16.40
CA MET A 178 -4.84 -7.50 16.86
C MET A 178 -3.96 -8.74 17.06
N ALA A 179 -2.99 -8.96 16.19
CA ALA A 179 -2.01 -10.04 16.34
C ALA A 179 -1.15 -9.88 17.60
N LYS A 180 -0.84 -8.62 17.95
CA LYS A 180 -0.09 -8.29 19.15
C LYS A 180 -0.86 -8.58 20.44
N VAL A 181 -2.13 -8.22 20.48
CA VAL A 181 -3.02 -8.51 21.63
C VAL A 181 -3.18 -10.01 21.86
N ARG A 182 -3.14 -10.82 20.80
CA ARG A 182 -3.23 -12.28 20.91
C ARG A 182 -1.95 -12.96 21.37
N LYS A 183 -0.77 -12.32 21.23
CA LYS A 183 0.51 -12.87 21.68
C LYS A 183 0.78 -12.72 23.18
N HIS A 184 0.01 -11.83 23.84
CA HIS A 184 0.18 -11.53 25.27
C HIS A 184 -0.94 -12.10 26.16
N ARG A 185 -1.68 -13.10 25.68
CA ARG A 185 -2.65 -13.86 26.49
C ARG A 185 -2.27 -15.31 26.62
#